data_e9b53d64869346d1a47d011fbedfb4c5
#
_entry.id   e9b53d64869346d1a47d011fbedfb4c5
#
_cell.length_a   1.000
_cell.length_b   1.000
_cell.length_c   1.000
_cell.angle_alpha   90.00
_cell.angle_beta   90.00
_cell.angle_gamma   90.00
#
_symmetry.space_group_name_H-M   'P 1'
#
loop_
_entity.id
_entity.type
_entity.pdbx_description
1 polymer ?
#
loop_
_entity_poly.entity_id
_entity_poly.type
_entity_poly.pdbx_seq_one_letter_code
_entity_poly.pdbx_strand_id
1 'polypeptide(L)'
;MDELLELYETMGISPAVYAYGERTLEKLKDRFAAIDQVAEHNQAKVLWAMQKNRVSAACFAATTGYGYDDFGRDNLERVYADVFHTEAALVRPQITCGTHALTIALSANLLPGDELLSPVGMPYDTLQEVIGIRESPCSLAEYGVVYRQVDLLPDGSFDYDGIRKAINDKTKLITIQRSKGYATRPTFSVKQIGELIAFCKGVKPDVTVMVDNCYGEFVETIEPSDVGA
;
A
#
# COMPACT_ATOMS: atom_id res chain seq x y z
N MET A 1 8.84 34.15 31.99
CA MET A 1 8.53 33.99 30.54
C MET A 1 9.03 32.60 30.16
N ASP A 2 8.36 31.91 29.31
CA ASP A 2 8.76 30.57 28.88
C ASP A 2 10.00 30.70 27.98
N GLU A 3 11.14 30.15 28.38
CA GLU A 3 12.41 30.21 27.62
C GLU A 3 12.22 29.74 26.15
N LEU A 4 11.30 28.82 25.94
CA LEU A 4 10.95 28.31 24.61
C LEU A 4 10.24 29.38 23.77
N LEU A 5 9.36 30.20 24.40
CA LEU A 5 8.69 31.30 23.70
C LEU A 5 9.69 32.37 23.26
N GLU A 6 10.65 32.73 24.14
CA GLU A 6 11.72 33.68 23.79
C GLU A 6 12.55 33.19 22.60
N LEU A 7 12.86 31.91 22.57
CA LEU A 7 13.56 31.31 21.44
C LEU A 7 12.73 31.41 20.15
N TYR A 8 11.44 31.10 20.20
CA TYR A 8 10.57 31.22 19.03
C TYR A 8 10.44 32.67 18.55
N GLU A 9 10.41 33.64 19.45
CA GLU A 9 10.41 35.07 19.09
C GLU A 9 11.68 35.44 18.29
N THR A 10 12.85 34.95 18.70
CA THR A 10 14.10 35.17 17.95
C THR A 10 14.08 34.54 16.55
N MET A 11 13.25 33.50 16.33
CA MET A 11 13.00 32.85 15.05
C MET A 11 11.89 33.54 14.22
N GLY A 12 11.33 34.66 14.72
CA GLY A 12 10.27 35.42 14.04
C GLY A 12 8.85 34.90 14.28
N ILE A 13 8.67 34.00 15.24
CA ILE A 13 7.34 33.45 15.59
C ILE A 13 6.78 34.31 16.73
N SER A 14 5.71 35.04 16.47
CA SER A 14 5.10 35.90 17.46
C SER A 14 4.40 35.09 18.59
N PRO A 15 4.26 35.66 19.81
CA PRO A 15 3.52 35.04 20.91
C PRO A 15 2.10 34.63 20.54
N ALA A 16 1.44 35.41 19.68
CA ALA A 16 0.09 35.08 19.18
C ALA A 16 0.05 33.83 18.34
N VAL A 17 1.03 33.61 17.44
CA VAL A 17 1.17 32.41 16.61
C VAL A 17 1.51 31.22 17.49
N TYR A 18 2.44 31.35 18.41
CA TYR A 18 2.78 30.30 19.38
C TYR A 18 1.55 29.85 20.17
N ALA A 19 0.84 30.80 20.79
CA ALA A 19 -0.36 30.52 21.56
C ALA A 19 -1.49 29.87 20.69
N TYR A 20 -1.58 30.22 19.40
CA TYR A 20 -2.50 29.55 18.47
C TYR A 20 -2.10 28.09 18.24
N GLY A 21 -0.81 27.83 18.06
CA GLY A 21 -0.24 26.48 17.93
C GLY A 21 -0.57 25.61 19.13
N GLU A 22 -0.28 26.10 20.36
CA GLU A 22 -0.56 25.38 21.60
C GLU A 22 -2.04 25.01 21.75
N ARG A 23 -2.94 25.96 21.49
CA ARG A 23 -4.39 25.67 21.52
C ARG A 23 -4.83 24.69 20.47
N THR A 24 -4.14 24.65 19.32
CA THR A 24 -4.44 23.69 18.26
C THR A 24 -3.96 22.29 18.65
N LEU A 25 -2.76 22.17 19.22
CA LEU A 25 -2.23 20.92 19.74
C LEU A 25 -3.14 20.31 20.82
N GLU A 26 -3.61 21.14 21.75
CA GLU A 26 -4.53 20.65 22.79
C GLU A 26 -5.85 20.10 22.20
N LYS A 27 -6.39 20.75 21.15
CA LYS A 27 -7.58 20.24 20.43
C LYS A 27 -7.35 18.94 19.69
N LEU A 28 -6.11 18.65 19.29
CA LEU A 28 -5.74 17.47 18.53
C LEU A 28 -5.21 16.33 19.40
N LYS A 29 -5.09 16.54 20.71
CA LYS A 29 -4.47 15.62 21.67
C LYS A 29 -5.03 14.19 21.58
N ASP A 30 -6.35 14.03 21.54
CA ASP A 30 -6.98 12.73 21.45
C ASP A 30 -6.67 12.05 20.10
N ARG A 31 -6.57 12.85 19.03
CA ARG A 31 -6.20 12.33 17.71
C ARG A 31 -4.76 11.86 17.68
N PHE A 32 -3.83 12.59 18.28
CA PHE A 32 -2.44 12.18 18.41
C PHE A 32 -2.31 10.93 19.28
N ALA A 33 -3.00 10.88 20.42
CA ALA A 33 -3.00 9.69 21.26
C ALA A 33 -3.50 8.44 20.53
N ALA A 34 -4.51 8.55 19.66
CA ALA A 34 -4.97 7.45 18.84
C ALA A 34 -3.93 7.00 17.79
N ILE A 35 -3.20 7.96 17.20
CA ILE A 35 -2.09 7.66 16.27
C ILE A 35 -0.95 6.95 17.01
N ASP A 36 -0.59 7.43 18.22
CA ASP A 36 0.47 6.83 19.04
C ASP A 36 0.13 5.38 19.42
N GLN A 37 -1.13 5.07 19.74
CA GLN A 37 -1.57 3.70 20.00
C GLN A 37 -1.40 2.77 18.79
N VAL A 38 -1.73 3.25 17.59
CA VAL A 38 -1.50 2.48 16.35
C VAL A 38 -0.01 2.28 16.09
N ALA A 39 0.80 3.34 16.30
CA ALA A 39 2.24 3.28 16.14
C ALA A 39 2.89 2.29 17.13
N GLU A 40 2.49 2.31 18.40
CA GLU A 40 2.97 1.37 19.42
C GLU A 40 2.63 -0.08 19.06
N HIS A 41 1.39 -0.34 18.64
CA HIS A 41 0.96 -1.68 18.21
C HIS A 41 1.83 -2.18 17.04
N ASN A 42 1.99 -1.38 16.00
CA ASN A 42 2.75 -1.77 14.82
C ASN A 42 4.25 -1.90 15.11
N GLN A 43 4.81 -1.04 15.96
CA GLN A 43 6.19 -1.18 16.41
C GLN A 43 6.41 -2.50 17.16
N ALA A 44 5.50 -2.87 18.07
CA ALA A 44 5.56 -4.14 18.79
C ALA A 44 5.49 -5.33 17.83
N LYS A 45 4.61 -5.28 16.83
CA LYS A 45 4.48 -6.29 15.76
C LYS A 45 5.80 -6.48 14.99
N VAL A 46 6.43 -5.39 14.57
CA VAL A 46 7.71 -5.43 13.86
C VAL A 46 8.83 -5.98 14.75
N LEU A 47 8.95 -5.51 15.98
CA LEU A 47 9.94 -6.00 16.95
C LEU A 47 9.77 -7.49 17.22
N TRP A 48 8.53 -7.96 17.38
CA TRP A 48 8.26 -9.38 17.54
C TRP A 48 8.72 -10.21 16.34
N ALA A 49 8.43 -9.76 15.11
CA ALA A 49 8.87 -10.43 13.90
C ALA A 49 10.41 -10.49 13.79
N MET A 50 11.09 -9.39 14.14
CA MET A 50 12.55 -9.35 14.19
C MET A 50 13.11 -10.33 15.24
N GLN A 51 12.52 -10.41 16.44
CA GLN A 51 12.94 -11.35 17.48
C GLN A 51 12.67 -12.81 17.07
N LYS A 52 11.49 -13.10 16.52
CA LYS A 52 11.14 -14.43 16.01
C LYS A 52 12.16 -14.93 14.98
N ASN A 53 12.57 -14.07 14.07
CA ASN A 53 13.53 -14.37 13.01
C ASN A 53 15.00 -14.16 13.44
N ARG A 54 15.26 -13.88 14.73
CA ARG A 54 16.59 -13.76 15.31
C ARG A 54 17.47 -12.76 14.56
N VAL A 55 16.91 -11.60 14.21
CA VAL A 55 17.67 -10.53 13.57
C VAL A 55 18.87 -10.15 14.44
N SER A 56 20.05 -10.15 13.87
CA SER A 56 21.30 -9.87 14.56
C SER A 56 22.28 -9.13 13.65
N ALA A 57 23.41 -8.70 14.17
CA ALA A 57 24.47 -8.07 13.38
C ALA A 57 24.91 -8.91 12.15
N ALA A 58 24.81 -10.23 12.24
CA ALA A 58 25.13 -11.11 11.11
C ALA A 58 24.24 -10.92 9.89
N CYS A 59 22.99 -10.45 10.09
CA CYS A 59 22.06 -10.16 9.00
C CYS A 59 22.50 -8.96 8.13
N PHE A 60 23.42 -8.14 8.62
CA PHE A 60 23.95 -6.95 7.94
C PHE A 60 25.34 -7.19 7.33
N ALA A 61 25.85 -8.44 7.38
CA ALA A 61 27.11 -8.78 6.74
C ALA A 61 26.96 -8.68 5.21
N ALA A 62 28.04 -8.22 4.56
CA ALA A 62 28.09 -8.15 3.11
C ALA A 62 28.04 -9.56 2.50
N THR A 63 27.37 -9.69 1.35
CA THR A 63 27.25 -10.92 0.58
C THR A 63 27.77 -10.72 -0.84
N THR A 64 27.89 -11.82 -1.61
CA THR A 64 28.33 -11.75 -3.01
C THR A 64 27.30 -11.12 -3.96
N GLY A 65 26.05 -10.97 -3.51
CA GLY A 65 24.95 -10.45 -4.33
C GLY A 65 24.36 -11.45 -5.33
N TYR A 66 24.93 -12.67 -5.44
CA TYR A 66 24.39 -13.71 -6.33
C TYR A 66 23.02 -14.25 -5.91
N GLY A 67 22.63 -14.03 -4.67
CA GLY A 67 21.33 -14.44 -4.18
C GLY A 67 21.21 -15.90 -3.75
N TYR A 68 22.30 -16.63 -3.66
CA TYR A 68 22.36 -17.97 -3.09
C TYR A 68 22.73 -17.85 -1.61
N ASP A 69 21.90 -18.44 -0.73
CA ASP A 69 22.12 -18.50 0.72
C ASP A 69 22.47 -17.13 1.35
N ASP A 70 21.75 -16.07 0.93
CA ASP A 70 21.92 -14.73 1.49
C ASP A 70 21.14 -14.63 2.80
N PHE A 71 21.84 -14.87 3.91
CA PHE A 71 21.24 -14.92 5.24
C PHE A 71 20.49 -13.64 5.60
N GLY A 72 21.05 -12.46 5.31
CA GLY A 72 20.45 -11.17 5.64
C GLY A 72 19.17 -10.93 4.85
N ARG A 73 19.22 -11.14 3.55
CA ARG A 73 18.07 -10.99 2.64
C ARG A 73 16.96 -11.97 3.00
N ASP A 74 17.28 -13.24 3.12
CA ASP A 74 16.28 -14.27 3.40
C ASP A 74 15.62 -14.05 4.76
N ASN A 75 16.39 -13.52 5.73
CA ASN A 75 15.85 -13.16 7.03
C ASN A 75 14.92 -11.94 6.95
N LEU A 76 15.30 -10.92 6.16
CA LEU A 76 14.44 -9.73 5.93
C LEU A 76 13.10 -10.13 5.31
N GLU A 77 13.11 -11.01 4.31
CA GLU A 77 11.87 -11.50 3.68
C GLU A 77 10.97 -12.25 4.65
N ARG A 78 11.53 -13.05 5.58
CA ARG A 78 10.75 -13.70 6.64
C ARG A 78 10.16 -12.68 7.63
N VAL A 79 10.92 -11.65 7.99
CA VAL A 79 10.41 -10.56 8.85
C VAL A 79 9.23 -9.87 8.19
N TYR A 80 9.34 -9.54 6.90
CA TYR A 80 8.22 -8.94 6.15
C TYR A 80 7.02 -9.87 6.08
N ALA A 81 7.22 -11.15 5.76
CA ALA A 81 6.14 -12.13 5.72
C ALA A 81 5.40 -12.23 7.07
N ASP A 82 6.15 -12.24 8.18
CA ASP A 82 5.57 -12.27 9.52
C ASP A 82 4.84 -10.97 9.89
N VAL A 83 5.38 -9.81 9.51
CA VAL A 83 4.77 -8.50 9.79
C VAL A 83 3.47 -8.30 9.05
N PHE A 84 3.42 -8.74 7.79
CA PHE A 84 2.26 -8.58 6.91
C PHE A 84 1.37 -9.82 6.85
N HIS A 85 1.64 -10.84 7.67
CA HIS A 85 0.91 -12.12 7.74
C HIS A 85 0.72 -12.77 6.37
N THR A 86 1.79 -12.77 5.56
CA THR A 86 1.81 -13.37 4.22
C THR A 86 2.61 -14.66 4.22
N GLU A 87 2.37 -15.52 3.22
CA GLU A 87 3.11 -16.77 3.03
C GLU A 87 4.58 -16.52 2.68
N ALA A 88 4.85 -15.44 1.95
CA ALA A 88 6.19 -15.04 1.54
C ALA A 88 6.24 -13.53 1.30
N ALA A 89 7.45 -12.99 1.27
CA ALA A 89 7.72 -11.62 0.85
C ALA A 89 8.88 -11.59 -0.12
N LEU A 90 8.87 -10.63 -1.02
CA LEU A 90 9.97 -10.37 -1.95
C LEU A 90 10.50 -8.96 -1.69
N VAL A 91 11.63 -8.89 -0.98
CA VAL A 91 12.27 -7.62 -0.59
C VAL A 91 13.69 -7.61 -1.14
N ARG A 92 13.89 -6.96 -2.27
CA ARG A 92 15.13 -7.03 -3.05
C ARG A 92 15.62 -5.65 -3.47
N PRO A 93 16.92 -5.33 -3.37
CA PRO A 93 17.46 -4.07 -3.87
C PRO A 93 17.34 -3.93 -5.40
N GLN A 94 17.17 -5.04 -6.13
CA GLN A 94 16.91 -5.05 -7.57
C GLN A 94 15.51 -4.54 -7.93
N ILE A 95 14.57 -4.52 -6.98
CA ILE A 95 13.28 -3.85 -7.14
C ILE A 95 13.49 -2.38 -6.79
N THR A 96 13.71 -1.55 -7.80
CA THR A 96 14.28 -0.22 -7.64
C THR A 96 13.30 0.87 -7.21
N CYS A 97 12.01 0.64 -7.37
CA CYS A 97 10.95 1.59 -6.99
C CYS A 97 9.58 0.90 -6.90
N GLY A 98 8.57 1.62 -6.38
CA GLY A 98 7.20 1.11 -6.27
C GLY A 98 6.60 0.71 -7.62
N THR A 99 6.78 1.53 -8.67
CA THR A 99 6.31 1.18 -10.02
C THR A 99 6.92 -0.13 -10.53
N HIS A 100 8.20 -0.39 -10.24
CA HIS A 100 8.85 -1.66 -10.60
C HIS A 100 8.25 -2.84 -9.82
N ALA A 101 7.99 -2.68 -8.52
CA ALA A 101 7.33 -3.70 -7.71
C ALA A 101 5.93 -4.05 -8.25
N LEU A 102 5.13 -3.02 -8.56
CA LEU A 102 3.79 -3.21 -9.14
C LEU A 102 3.87 -3.86 -10.54
N THR A 103 4.83 -3.46 -11.37
CA THR A 103 5.07 -4.07 -12.68
C THR A 103 5.36 -5.56 -12.57
N ILE A 104 6.25 -5.95 -11.64
CA ILE A 104 6.58 -7.35 -11.37
C ILE A 104 5.32 -8.11 -10.94
N ALA A 105 4.56 -7.57 -9.99
CA ALA A 105 3.35 -8.20 -9.47
C ALA A 105 2.29 -8.39 -10.57
N LEU A 106 2.06 -7.38 -11.41
CA LEU A 106 1.14 -7.45 -12.54
C LEU A 106 1.60 -8.48 -13.57
N SER A 107 2.86 -8.40 -14.02
CA SER A 107 3.41 -9.27 -15.06
C SER A 107 3.51 -10.74 -14.62
N ALA A 108 3.68 -11.00 -13.32
CA ALA A 108 3.71 -12.36 -12.78
C ALA A 108 2.33 -13.04 -12.77
N ASN A 109 1.24 -12.25 -12.84
CA ASN A 109 -0.13 -12.75 -12.69
C ASN A 109 -0.98 -12.62 -13.97
N LEU A 110 -0.48 -11.97 -15.01
CA LEU A 110 -1.24 -11.68 -16.24
C LEU A 110 -0.53 -12.25 -17.47
N LEU A 111 -1.29 -12.95 -18.29
CA LEU A 111 -0.88 -13.49 -19.59
C LEU A 111 -1.62 -12.77 -20.73
N PRO A 112 -1.13 -12.86 -21.98
CA PRO A 112 -1.85 -12.35 -23.13
C PRO A 112 -3.28 -12.90 -23.22
N GLY A 113 -4.27 -12.02 -23.29
CA GLY A 113 -5.69 -12.34 -23.29
C GLY A 113 -6.38 -12.26 -21.93
N ASP A 114 -5.63 -12.16 -20.84
CA ASP A 114 -6.17 -11.91 -19.50
C ASP A 114 -6.64 -10.45 -19.36
N GLU A 115 -7.55 -10.25 -18.40
CA GLU A 115 -8.09 -8.94 -18.09
C GLU A 115 -7.67 -8.48 -16.68
N LEU A 116 -7.18 -7.25 -16.62
CA LEU A 116 -6.91 -6.48 -15.40
C LEU A 116 -8.07 -5.53 -15.14
N LEU A 117 -8.73 -5.64 -13.99
CA LEU A 117 -9.81 -4.76 -13.58
C LEU A 117 -9.37 -3.84 -12.42
N SER A 118 -9.55 -2.52 -12.57
CA SER A 118 -9.50 -1.57 -11.47
C SER A 118 -10.93 -1.19 -11.03
N PRO A 119 -11.36 -1.57 -9.83
CA PRO A 119 -12.70 -1.25 -9.33
C PRO A 119 -12.76 0.07 -8.57
N VAL A 120 -11.68 0.85 -8.58
CA VAL A 120 -11.52 2.10 -7.81
C VAL A 120 -11.11 3.29 -8.68
N GLY A 121 -11.38 3.19 -9.97
CA GLY A 121 -11.05 4.22 -10.96
C GLY A 121 -9.63 4.10 -11.51
N MET A 122 -9.15 5.20 -12.07
CA MET A 122 -7.85 5.30 -12.74
C MET A 122 -6.70 5.09 -11.74
N PRO A 123 -5.74 4.19 -12.06
CA PRO A 123 -4.54 4.03 -11.25
C PRO A 123 -3.59 5.22 -11.37
N TYR A 124 -2.60 5.27 -10.47
CA TYR A 124 -1.57 6.29 -10.44
C TYR A 124 -0.85 6.42 -11.80
N ASP A 125 -0.35 7.61 -12.12
CA ASP A 125 0.12 8.00 -13.46
C ASP A 125 1.21 7.08 -14.03
N THR A 126 2.23 6.71 -13.23
CA THR A 126 3.29 5.81 -13.69
C THR A 126 2.78 4.40 -13.98
N LEU A 127 1.74 3.96 -13.28
CA LEU A 127 1.14 2.66 -13.54
C LEU A 127 0.27 2.66 -14.80
N GLN A 128 -0.26 3.82 -15.20
CA GLN A 128 -0.98 3.96 -16.47
C GLN A 128 -0.09 3.64 -17.67
N GLU A 129 1.19 3.99 -17.62
CA GLU A 129 2.18 3.67 -18.67
C GLU A 129 2.51 2.17 -18.67
N VAL A 130 2.72 1.58 -17.49
CA VAL A 130 2.98 0.14 -17.36
C VAL A 130 1.82 -0.69 -17.90
N ILE A 131 0.58 -0.31 -17.60
CA ILE A 131 -0.62 -1.00 -18.07
C ILE A 131 -0.86 -0.74 -19.57
N GLY A 132 -0.52 0.45 -20.07
CA GLY A 132 -0.81 0.89 -21.43
C GLY A 132 -2.13 1.66 -21.56
N ILE A 133 -2.67 2.20 -20.46
CA ILE A 133 -3.79 3.16 -20.47
C ILE A 133 -3.32 4.46 -21.16
N ARG A 134 -2.11 4.88 -20.80
CA ARG A 134 -1.34 5.86 -21.56
C ARG A 134 -0.41 5.10 -22.50
N GLU A 135 -0.44 5.42 -23.79
CA GLU A 135 0.39 4.76 -24.80
C GLU A 135 1.87 4.76 -24.38
N SER A 136 2.43 3.57 -24.26
CA SER A 136 3.80 3.35 -23.81
C SER A 136 4.35 2.06 -24.38
N PRO A 137 5.56 2.07 -24.97
CA PRO A 137 6.22 0.86 -25.46
C PRO A 137 6.42 -0.17 -24.36
N CYS A 138 6.26 -1.45 -24.70
CA CYS A 138 6.41 -2.58 -23.80
C CYS A 138 5.41 -2.59 -22.63
N SER A 139 4.26 -1.93 -22.80
CA SER A 139 3.16 -1.97 -21.83
C SER A 139 2.45 -3.34 -21.81
N LEU A 140 1.70 -3.63 -20.74
CA LEU A 140 0.89 -4.84 -20.66
C LEU A 140 -0.13 -4.94 -21.80
N ALA A 141 -0.68 -3.80 -22.24
CA ALA A 141 -1.60 -3.75 -23.38
C ALA A 141 -0.94 -4.21 -24.69
N GLU A 142 0.33 -3.83 -24.94
CA GLU A 142 1.08 -4.34 -26.11
C GLU A 142 1.34 -5.85 -26.04
N TYR A 143 1.44 -6.40 -24.82
CA TYR A 143 1.53 -7.85 -24.61
C TYR A 143 0.16 -8.56 -24.64
N GLY A 144 -0.93 -7.83 -24.95
CA GLY A 144 -2.25 -8.39 -25.13
C GLY A 144 -3.08 -8.54 -23.84
N VAL A 145 -2.69 -7.89 -22.75
CA VAL A 145 -3.52 -7.77 -21.54
C VAL A 145 -4.58 -6.70 -21.76
N VAL A 146 -5.81 -6.98 -21.37
CA VAL A 146 -6.93 -6.02 -21.48
C VAL A 146 -7.13 -5.30 -20.15
N TYR A 147 -7.16 -3.96 -20.18
CA TYR A 147 -7.49 -3.17 -19.00
C TYR A 147 -8.96 -2.77 -18.99
N ARG A 148 -9.59 -2.88 -17.83
CA ARG A 148 -10.91 -2.33 -17.53
C ARG A 148 -10.92 -1.55 -16.23
N GLN A 149 -11.87 -0.64 -16.13
CA GLN A 149 -12.02 0.22 -14.96
C GLN A 149 -13.51 0.39 -14.63
N VAL A 150 -13.78 0.47 -13.33
CA VAL A 150 -15.05 0.93 -12.79
C VAL A 150 -14.73 2.12 -11.88
N ASP A 151 -15.32 3.25 -12.14
CA ASP A 151 -15.12 4.45 -11.32
C ASP A 151 -15.94 4.36 -10.03
N LEU A 152 -15.53 5.12 -9.03
CA LEU A 152 -16.31 5.29 -7.81
C LEU A 152 -17.61 6.04 -8.11
N LEU A 153 -18.62 5.80 -7.30
CA LEU A 153 -19.84 6.60 -7.32
C LEU A 153 -19.57 8.06 -6.91
N PRO A 154 -20.44 9.01 -7.22
CA PRO A 154 -20.21 10.44 -6.91
C PRO A 154 -19.98 10.75 -5.43
N ASP A 155 -20.44 9.90 -4.52
CA ASP A 155 -20.22 9.99 -3.07
C ASP A 155 -18.90 9.37 -2.62
N GLY A 156 -18.11 8.81 -3.54
CA GLY A 156 -16.84 8.14 -3.28
C GLY A 156 -16.95 6.67 -2.83
N SER A 157 -18.14 6.10 -2.83
CA SER A 157 -18.36 4.68 -2.54
C SER A 157 -18.09 3.80 -3.76
N PHE A 158 -17.92 2.49 -3.55
CA PHE A 158 -17.69 1.52 -4.62
C PHE A 158 -18.99 1.27 -5.40
N ASP A 159 -18.91 1.27 -6.73
CA ASP A 159 -19.99 0.84 -7.62
C ASP A 159 -20.05 -0.68 -7.73
N TYR A 160 -20.62 -1.33 -6.74
CA TYR A 160 -20.73 -2.80 -6.70
C TYR A 160 -21.49 -3.38 -7.89
N ASP A 161 -22.48 -2.68 -8.43
CA ASP A 161 -23.24 -3.13 -9.61
C ASP A 161 -22.37 -3.03 -10.88
N GLY A 162 -21.64 -1.94 -11.03
CA GLY A 162 -20.66 -1.75 -12.11
C GLY A 162 -19.57 -2.81 -12.06
N ILE A 163 -19.01 -3.06 -10.88
CA ILE A 163 -17.96 -4.06 -10.66
C ILE A 163 -18.47 -5.47 -11.02
N ARG A 164 -19.69 -5.84 -10.57
CA ARG A 164 -20.30 -7.14 -10.91
C ARG A 164 -20.45 -7.33 -12.42
N LYS A 165 -20.84 -6.27 -13.15
CA LYS A 165 -21.00 -6.30 -14.61
C LYS A 165 -19.66 -6.34 -15.35
N ALA A 166 -18.62 -5.75 -14.77
CA ALA A 166 -17.29 -5.70 -15.37
C ALA A 166 -16.54 -7.04 -15.22
N ILE A 167 -16.70 -7.74 -14.10
CA ILE A 167 -16.07 -9.04 -13.86
C ILE A 167 -16.62 -10.08 -14.85
N ASN A 168 -15.72 -10.78 -15.54
CA ASN A 168 -16.05 -11.82 -16.52
C ASN A 168 -15.00 -12.96 -16.48
N ASP A 169 -15.15 -13.96 -17.36
CA ASP A 169 -14.27 -15.14 -17.37
C ASP A 169 -12.79 -14.81 -17.60
N LYS A 170 -12.50 -13.71 -18.30
CA LYS A 170 -11.13 -13.25 -18.57
C LYS A 170 -10.54 -12.39 -17.44
N THR A 171 -11.35 -11.90 -16.53
CA THR A 171 -10.86 -11.09 -15.39
C THR A 171 -9.99 -11.96 -14.50
N LYS A 172 -8.68 -11.81 -14.63
CA LYS A 172 -7.68 -12.59 -13.91
C LYS A 172 -7.20 -11.91 -12.65
N LEU A 173 -7.04 -10.59 -12.71
CA LEU A 173 -6.51 -9.79 -11.62
C LEU A 173 -7.36 -8.53 -11.39
N ILE A 174 -7.64 -8.26 -10.13
CA ILE A 174 -8.24 -6.99 -9.67
C ILE A 174 -7.15 -6.21 -8.96
N THR A 175 -6.92 -4.95 -9.36
CA THR A 175 -5.97 -4.06 -8.72
C THR A 175 -6.69 -2.95 -7.95
N ILE A 176 -6.35 -2.81 -6.66
CA ILE A 176 -6.92 -1.80 -5.76
C ILE A 176 -5.79 -0.87 -5.32
N GLN A 177 -5.82 0.37 -5.74
CA GLN A 177 -4.93 1.40 -5.19
C GLN A 177 -5.55 1.99 -3.92
N ARG A 178 -4.95 1.74 -2.75
CA ARG A 178 -5.47 2.21 -1.46
C ARG A 178 -5.40 3.71 -1.32
N SER A 179 -4.23 4.29 -1.57
CA SER A 179 -4.03 5.74 -1.46
C SER A 179 -4.75 6.49 -2.57
N LYS A 180 -5.15 7.72 -2.27
CA LYS A 180 -5.76 8.59 -3.29
C LYS A 180 -4.73 9.22 -4.24
N GLY A 181 -3.44 9.15 -3.93
CA GLY A 181 -2.43 9.90 -4.66
C GLY A 181 -2.76 11.40 -4.72
N TYR A 182 -2.75 11.98 -5.89
CA TYR A 182 -3.16 13.37 -6.13
C TYR A 182 -4.66 13.55 -6.42
N ALA A 183 -5.43 12.47 -6.45
CA ALA A 183 -6.88 12.54 -6.69
C ALA A 183 -7.65 13.08 -5.48
N THR A 184 -8.86 13.58 -5.71
CA THR A 184 -9.74 14.09 -4.65
C THR A 184 -10.62 13.01 -4.01
N ARG A 185 -10.56 11.76 -4.51
CA ARG A 185 -11.31 10.64 -3.95
C ARG A 185 -10.87 10.30 -2.51
N PRO A 186 -11.68 9.60 -1.71
CA PRO A 186 -11.26 9.13 -0.39
C PRO A 186 -10.13 8.11 -0.47
N THR A 187 -9.33 8.01 0.60
CA THR A 187 -8.44 6.88 0.86
C THR A 187 -9.25 5.78 1.54
N PHE A 188 -9.00 4.52 1.18
CA PHE A 188 -9.76 3.40 1.69
C PHE A 188 -9.15 2.85 2.99
N SER A 189 -9.99 2.53 3.97
CA SER A 189 -9.60 1.75 5.14
C SER A 189 -9.39 0.27 4.76
N VAL A 190 -8.62 -0.46 5.57
CA VAL A 190 -8.43 -1.91 5.36
C VAL A 190 -9.77 -2.65 5.41
N LYS A 191 -10.69 -2.21 6.27
CA LYS A 191 -12.06 -2.76 6.32
C LYS A 191 -12.78 -2.61 4.98
N GLN A 192 -12.80 -1.42 4.39
CA GLN A 192 -13.43 -1.19 3.08
C GLN A 192 -12.79 -2.03 1.97
N ILE A 193 -11.45 -2.17 2.00
CA ILE A 193 -10.73 -3.04 1.07
C ILE A 193 -11.18 -4.49 1.25
N GLY A 194 -11.28 -4.98 2.48
CA GLY A 194 -11.74 -6.33 2.77
C GLY A 194 -13.18 -6.60 2.29
N GLU A 195 -14.09 -5.65 2.46
CA GLU A 195 -15.45 -5.73 1.94
C GLU A 195 -15.47 -5.81 0.41
N LEU A 196 -14.65 -5.01 -0.26
CA LEU A 196 -14.50 -5.04 -1.72
C LEU A 196 -13.90 -6.36 -2.22
N ILE A 197 -12.87 -6.87 -1.56
CA ILE A 197 -12.24 -8.15 -1.88
C ILE A 197 -13.26 -9.29 -1.74
N ALA A 198 -13.98 -9.34 -0.61
CA ALA A 198 -15.00 -10.34 -0.36
C ALA A 198 -16.10 -10.31 -1.43
N PHE A 199 -16.54 -9.12 -1.83
CA PHE A 199 -17.49 -8.96 -2.93
C PHE A 199 -16.95 -9.50 -4.26
N CYS A 200 -15.74 -9.10 -4.66
CA CYS A 200 -15.13 -9.53 -5.92
C CYS A 200 -14.94 -11.06 -5.96
N LYS A 201 -14.40 -11.64 -4.89
CA LYS A 201 -14.25 -13.11 -4.76
C LYS A 201 -15.60 -13.84 -4.66
N GLY A 202 -16.64 -13.18 -4.18
CA GLY A 202 -18.02 -13.71 -4.23
C GLY A 202 -18.59 -13.78 -5.65
N VAL A 203 -18.15 -12.90 -6.55
CA VAL A 203 -18.53 -12.92 -7.98
C VAL A 203 -17.66 -13.89 -8.76
N LYS A 204 -16.35 -13.90 -8.53
CA LYS A 204 -15.37 -14.76 -9.21
C LYS A 204 -14.35 -15.27 -8.18
N PRO A 205 -14.56 -16.49 -7.63
CA PRO A 205 -13.77 -17.02 -6.52
C PRO A 205 -12.28 -17.20 -6.80
N ASP A 206 -11.90 -17.43 -8.04
CA ASP A 206 -10.52 -17.67 -8.49
C ASP A 206 -9.78 -16.38 -8.93
N VAL A 207 -10.40 -15.19 -8.76
CA VAL A 207 -9.75 -13.94 -9.11
C VAL A 207 -8.64 -13.60 -8.10
N THR A 208 -7.49 -13.20 -8.62
CA THR A 208 -6.41 -12.66 -7.80
C THR A 208 -6.71 -11.19 -7.47
N VAL A 209 -6.50 -10.79 -6.22
CA VAL A 209 -6.62 -9.38 -5.83
C VAL A 209 -5.26 -8.86 -5.38
N MET A 210 -4.80 -7.81 -6.04
CA MET A 210 -3.58 -7.07 -5.70
C MET A 210 -3.97 -5.72 -5.09
N VAL A 211 -3.36 -5.37 -3.97
CA VAL A 211 -3.52 -4.05 -3.35
C VAL A 211 -2.20 -3.28 -3.42
N ASP A 212 -2.23 -2.15 -4.11
CA ASP A 212 -1.18 -1.13 -3.96
C ASP A 212 -1.42 -0.40 -2.64
N ASN A 213 -0.64 -0.77 -1.63
CA ASN A 213 -0.75 -0.26 -0.26
C ASN A 213 0.18 0.93 0.02
N CYS A 214 0.82 1.49 -0.99
CA CYS A 214 1.76 2.62 -0.84
C CYS A 214 1.16 3.76 -0.01
N TYR A 215 1.88 4.20 1.02
CA TYR A 215 1.46 5.14 2.08
C TYR A 215 0.38 4.61 3.05
N GLY A 216 -0.04 3.35 2.91
CA GLY A 216 -1.03 2.74 3.79
C GLY A 216 -0.43 1.85 4.86
N GLU A 217 0.84 1.46 4.71
CA GLU A 217 1.53 0.57 5.63
C GLU A 217 1.58 1.18 7.04
N PHE A 218 1.19 0.38 8.03
CA PHE A 218 1.19 0.76 9.46
C PHE A 218 0.27 1.94 9.84
N VAL A 219 -0.61 2.39 8.93
CA VAL A 219 -1.62 3.43 9.21
C VAL A 219 -2.78 2.86 10.04
N GLU A 220 -3.05 1.59 9.91
CA GLU A 220 -3.99 0.82 10.73
C GLU A 220 -3.25 -0.33 11.44
N THR A 221 -3.90 -1.02 12.37
CA THR A 221 -3.31 -2.17 13.08
C THR A 221 -3.32 -3.47 12.28
N ILE A 222 -4.13 -3.50 11.22
CA ILE A 222 -4.24 -4.60 10.25
C ILE A 222 -3.90 -4.09 8.86
N GLU A 223 -3.51 -5.01 7.97
CA GLU A 223 -3.06 -4.72 6.61
C GLU A 223 -3.99 -5.37 5.57
N PRO A 224 -3.96 -4.94 4.29
CA PRO A 224 -4.77 -5.55 3.24
C PRO A 224 -4.58 -7.07 3.09
N SER A 225 -3.40 -7.59 3.39
CA SER A 225 -3.12 -9.03 3.44
C SER A 225 -3.94 -9.78 4.49
N ASP A 226 -4.30 -9.13 5.60
CA ASP A 226 -5.15 -9.72 6.65
C ASP A 226 -6.60 -9.91 6.19
N VAL A 227 -7.00 -9.24 5.13
CA VAL A 227 -8.39 -9.24 4.62
C VAL A 227 -8.52 -9.85 3.23
N GLY A 228 -7.49 -10.54 2.74
CA GLY A 228 -7.55 -11.41 1.58
C GLY A 228 -6.93 -10.86 0.29
N ALA A 229 -6.09 -9.82 0.39
CA ALA A 229 -5.25 -9.35 -0.71
C ALA A 229 -4.13 -10.34 -1.01
#